data_f81c3579888af3422dccaf15b17c4807
#
_entry.id   f81c3579888af3422dccaf15b17c4807
#
_cell.length_a   1.000
_cell.length_b   1.000
_cell.length_c   1.000
_cell.angle_alpha   90.00
_cell.angle_beta   90.00
_cell.angle_gamma   90.00
#
_symmetry.space_group_name_H-M   'P 1'
#
loop_
_entity.id
_entity.type
_entity.pdbx_description
1 polymer ?
#
loop_
_entity_poly.entity_id
_entity_poly.type
_entity_poly.pdbx_seq_one_letter_code
_entity_poly.pdbx_strand_id
1 'polypeptide(L)'
;RSSATPRDSIDYPVFDGSVQYKTPRAFTLPTNPGVYLIHDFRGILYIGEAKNIRNRFLQHHRNEENTLLKELVKYPFGDLRFYWLNAETKLKAVKIQKYWIRVFQPITNNIKYNKDRS
;
A
#
# COMPACT_ATOMS: atom_id res chain seq x y z
N ARG A 1 -13.59 -26.51 -5.78
CA ARG A 1 -13.48 -25.94 -5.42
C ARG A 1 -13.69 -25.34 -4.93
N SER A 2 -14.05 -25.16 -5.17
CA SER A 2 -14.20 -24.54 -4.77
C SER A 2 -14.09 -24.10 -4.18
N SER A 3 -14.29 -24.59 -4.15
CA SER A 3 -14.32 -24.05 -3.31
C SER A 3 -13.58 -23.46 -2.61
N ALA A 4 -13.02 -23.59 -2.27
CA ALA A 4 -12.01 -22.84 -1.60
C ALA A 4 -11.95 -21.39 -1.95
N THR A 5 -12.51 -21.08 -2.91
CA THR A 5 -12.37 -19.81 -3.52
C THR A 5 -12.96 -18.64 -2.77
N PRO A 6 -14.11 -18.77 -2.13
CA PRO A 6 -14.68 -17.61 -1.44
C PRO A 6 -13.78 -17.08 -0.34
N ARG A 7 -13.10 -17.97 0.29
CA ARG A 7 -12.18 -17.57 1.35
C ARG A 7 -11.07 -16.71 0.82
N ASP A 8 -10.59 -17.08 -0.36
CA ASP A 8 -9.48 -16.35 -0.95
C ASP A 8 -9.87 -14.93 -1.29
N SER A 9 -11.08 -14.74 -1.75
CA SER A 9 -11.49 -13.39 -2.10
C SER A 9 -11.67 -12.50 -0.88
N ILE A 10 -11.92 -13.10 0.29
CA ILE A 10 -11.98 -12.32 1.52
C ILE A 10 -10.58 -11.89 1.95
N ASP A 11 -9.63 -12.76 1.74
CA ASP A 11 -8.27 -12.52 2.23
C ASP A 11 -7.52 -11.49 1.41
N TYR A 12 -7.89 -11.29 0.16
CA TYR A 12 -7.15 -10.41 -0.71
C TYR A 12 -8.04 -9.29 -1.21
N PRO A 13 -7.63 -8.04 -1.00
CA PRO A 13 -8.42 -6.91 -1.50
C PRO A 13 -8.43 -6.89 -3.02
N VAL A 14 -9.48 -6.30 -3.56
CA VAL A 14 -9.61 -6.07 -5.00
C VAL A 14 -9.10 -4.66 -5.27
N PHE A 15 -8.15 -4.55 -6.18
CA PHE A 15 -7.53 -3.26 -6.48
C PHE A 15 -8.03 -2.71 -7.80
N ASP A 16 -8.01 -1.39 -7.92
CA ASP A 16 -8.33 -0.73 -9.18
C ASP A 16 -7.17 -0.80 -10.15
N GLY A 17 -5.95 -0.95 -9.65
CA GLY A 17 -4.81 -1.10 -10.52
C GLY A 17 -3.52 -1.29 -9.76
N SER A 18 -2.44 -1.47 -10.52
CA SER A 18 -1.10 -1.57 -9.97
C SER A 18 -0.08 -1.11 -10.99
N VAL A 19 1.06 -0.63 -10.49
CA VAL A 19 2.18 -0.23 -11.35
C VAL A 19 3.48 -0.66 -10.69
N GLN A 20 4.53 -0.74 -11.47
CA GLN A 20 5.86 -0.90 -10.90
C GLN A 20 6.17 0.30 -10.03
N TYR A 21 6.89 0.09 -8.94
CA TYR A 21 7.20 1.15 -8.00
C TYR A 21 8.39 1.97 -8.51
N LYS A 22 8.13 2.73 -9.59
CA LYS A 22 9.13 3.58 -10.24
C LYS A 22 8.50 4.92 -10.58
N THR A 23 9.26 6.00 -10.39
CA THR A 23 8.76 7.36 -10.58
C THR A 23 8.03 7.59 -11.90
N PRO A 24 8.53 7.11 -13.05
CA PRO A 24 7.82 7.39 -14.31
C PRO A 24 6.41 6.83 -14.37
N ARG A 25 6.09 5.86 -13.52
CA ARG A 25 4.74 5.28 -13.50
C ARG A 25 3.71 6.18 -12.83
N ALA A 26 4.15 7.26 -12.19
CA ALA A 26 3.25 8.15 -11.47
C ALA A 26 2.13 8.70 -12.35
N PHE A 27 2.41 8.93 -13.63
CA PHE A 27 1.44 9.55 -14.52
C PHE A 27 0.24 8.65 -14.83
N THR A 28 0.33 7.37 -14.54
CA THR A 28 -0.80 6.45 -14.74
C THR A 28 -1.66 6.32 -13.49
N LEU A 29 -1.28 6.97 -12.40
CA LEU A 29 -2.01 6.85 -11.14
C LEU A 29 -3.11 7.89 -11.05
N PRO A 30 -4.22 7.56 -10.36
CA PRO A 30 -5.31 8.52 -10.19
C PRO A 30 -4.94 9.60 -9.20
N THR A 31 -5.68 10.71 -9.24
CA THR A 31 -5.50 11.82 -8.31
C THR A 31 -6.60 11.83 -7.25
N ASN A 32 -7.30 10.72 -7.10
CA ASN A 32 -8.41 10.57 -6.17
C ASN A 32 -7.92 10.12 -4.80
N PRO A 33 -8.77 10.26 -3.77
CA PRO A 33 -8.47 9.62 -2.49
C PRO A 33 -8.46 8.12 -2.63
N GLY A 34 -7.67 7.46 -1.81
CA GLY A 34 -7.65 6.01 -1.85
C GLY A 34 -6.66 5.39 -0.89
N VAL A 35 -6.60 4.08 -0.97
CA VAL A 35 -5.71 3.25 -0.17
C VAL A 35 -4.74 2.59 -1.15
N TYR A 36 -3.52 2.39 -0.68
CA TYR A 36 -2.52 1.75 -1.52
C TYR A 36 -1.66 0.82 -0.70
N LEU A 37 -0.95 -0.08 -1.40
CA LEU A 37 0.05 -0.89 -0.73
C LEU A 37 1.26 -1.08 -1.63
N ILE A 38 2.38 -1.32 -1.00
CA ILE A 38 3.66 -1.58 -1.66
C ILE A 38 4.03 -3.02 -1.36
N HIS A 39 4.40 -3.77 -2.38
CA HIS A 39 4.49 -5.23 -2.30
C HIS A 39 5.63 -5.74 -3.18
N ASP A 40 6.36 -6.75 -2.68
CA ASP A 40 7.30 -7.52 -3.49
C ASP A 40 7.23 -8.98 -3.04
N PHE A 41 8.24 -9.79 -3.35
CA PHE A 41 8.21 -11.21 -2.99
C PHE A 41 8.16 -11.46 -1.48
N ARG A 42 8.54 -10.49 -0.67
CA ARG A 42 8.43 -10.62 0.78
C ARG A 42 7.00 -10.47 1.29
N GLY A 43 6.10 -10.01 0.43
CA GLY A 43 4.72 -9.74 0.80
C GLY A 43 4.45 -8.26 0.84
N ILE A 44 3.46 -7.87 1.66
CA ILE A 44 3.07 -6.48 1.76
C ILE A 44 4.05 -5.73 2.66
N LEU A 45 4.76 -4.78 2.08
CA LEU A 45 5.75 -4.00 2.81
C LEU A 45 5.11 -2.84 3.58
N TYR A 46 4.08 -2.22 3.01
CA TYR A 46 3.47 -1.03 3.58
C TYR A 46 2.07 -0.83 3.04
N ILE A 47 1.15 -0.38 3.89
CA ILE A 47 -0.20 0.02 3.49
C ILE A 47 -0.40 1.46 3.93
N GLY A 48 -0.87 2.31 3.02
CA GLY A 48 -1.10 3.71 3.32
C GLY A 48 -2.42 4.20 2.77
N GLU A 49 -2.77 5.43 3.11
CA GLU A 49 -3.93 6.11 2.55
C GLU A 49 -3.48 7.48 2.06
N ALA A 50 -4.25 8.04 1.15
CA ALA A 50 -3.91 9.30 0.55
C ALA A 50 -5.16 10.06 0.14
N LYS A 51 -5.07 11.36 0.20
CA LYS A 51 -6.06 12.24 -0.39
C LYS A 51 -5.94 12.24 -1.90
N ASN A 52 -4.73 12.01 -2.38
CA ASN A 52 -4.38 12.00 -3.80
C ASN A 52 -3.31 10.94 -3.98
N ILE A 53 -3.69 9.83 -4.62
CA ILE A 53 -2.82 8.66 -4.77
C ILE A 53 -1.52 9.03 -5.50
N ARG A 54 -1.63 9.77 -6.61
CA ARG A 54 -0.45 10.15 -7.39
C ARG A 54 0.53 10.98 -6.58
N ASN A 55 0.02 11.96 -5.85
CA ASN A 55 0.88 12.82 -5.04
C ASN A 55 1.60 12.05 -3.94
N ARG A 56 0.90 11.11 -3.32
CA ARG A 56 1.51 10.30 -2.27
C ARG A 56 2.58 9.38 -2.83
N PHE A 57 2.35 8.81 -4.01
CA PHE A 57 3.35 7.99 -4.69
C PHE A 57 4.63 8.80 -4.93
N LEU A 58 4.46 10.01 -5.45
CA LEU A 58 5.60 10.90 -5.72
C LEU A 58 6.30 11.32 -4.43
N GLN A 59 5.53 11.55 -3.37
CA GLN A 59 6.08 11.93 -2.08
C GLN A 59 6.94 10.81 -1.50
N HIS A 60 6.48 9.57 -1.61
CA HIS A 60 7.28 8.42 -1.16
C HIS A 60 8.60 8.35 -1.89
N HIS A 61 8.60 8.59 -3.18
CA HIS A 61 9.83 8.54 -3.97
C HIS A 61 10.76 9.71 -3.66
N ARG A 62 10.20 10.86 -3.37
CA ARG A 62 10.98 12.06 -3.16
C ARG A 62 11.55 12.14 -1.76
N ASN A 63 10.77 11.75 -0.77
CA ASN A 63 11.17 11.89 0.63
C ASN A 63 10.49 10.84 1.49
N GLU A 64 11.05 9.63 1.53
CA GLU A 64 10.48 8.55 2.32
C GLU A 64 10.86 8.72 3.78
N GLU A 65 9.88 9.01 4.61
CA GLU A 65 10.09 9.22 6.04
C GLU A 65 10.15 7.93 6.85
N ASN A 66 9.57 6.87 6.33
CA ASN A 66 9.60 5.56 6.99
C ASN A 66 10.94 4.90 6.66
N THR A 67 11.86 4.92 7.61
CA THR A 67 13.23 4.47 7.35
C THR A 67 13.30 3.00 7.01
N LEU A 68 12.47 2.16 7.62
CA LEU A 68 12.48 0.75 7.29
C LEU A 68 11.97 0.51 5.87
N LEU A 69 10.88 1.18 5.50
CA LEU A 69 10.35 1.07 4.14
C LEU A 69 11.40 1.53 3.13
N LYS A 70 12.08 2.63 3.42
CA LYS A 70 13.13 3.16 2.56
C LYS A 70 14.20 2.10 2.28
N GLU A 71 14.61 1.36 3.30
CA GLU A 71 15.60 0.31 3.13
C GLU A 71 15.06 -0.86 2.33
N LEU A 72 13.82 -1.25 2.60
CA LEU A 72 13.25 -2.41 1.92
C LEU A 72 13.06 -2.15 0.43
N VAL A 73 12.62 -0.95 0.04
CA VAL A 73 12.42 -0.65 -1.38
C VAL A 73 13.73 -0.41 -2.12
N LYS A 74 14.79 -0.09 -1.39
CA LYS A 74 16.10 0.10 -1.98
C LYS A 74 16.68 -1.21 -2.52
N TYR A 75 16.35 -2.31 -1.87
CA TYR A 75 16.82 -3.65 -2.26
C TYR A 75 15.61 -4.57 -2.42
N PRO A 76 14.85 -4.42 -3.50
CA PRO A 76 13.62 -5.19 -3.66
C PRO A 76 13.88 -6.67 -3.91
N PHE A 77 12.92 -7.49 -3.46
CA PHE A 77 12.94 -8.93 -3.72
C PHE A 77 11.96 -9.19 -4.85
N GLY A 78 12.46 -9.25 -6.07
CA GLY A 78 11.63 -9.46 -7.24
C GLY A 78 10.93 -8.18 -7.68
N ASP A 79 9.71 -8.32 -8.15
CA ASP A 79 8.96 -7.21 -8.73
C ASP A 79 8.34 -6.36 -7.63
N LEU A 80 8.85 -5.16 -7.45
CA LEU A 80 8.34 -4.22 -6.47
C LEU A 80 7.21 -3.41 -7.10
N ARG A 81 5.99 -3.52 -6.55
CA ARG A 81 4.81 -2.92 -7.16
C ARG A 81 4.02 -2.11 -6.15
N PHE A 82 3.25 -1.19 -6.70
CA PHE A 82 2.37 -0.29 -5.96
C PHE A 82 0.95 -0.58 -6.45
N TYR A 83 0.08 -0.97 -5.53
CA TYR A 83 -1.32 -1.29 -5.80
C TYR A 83 -2.20 -0.23 -5.18
N TRP A 84 -3.31 0.11 -5.82
CA TRP A 84 -4.21 1.11 -5.24
C TRP A 84 -5.67 0.70 -5.39
N LEU A 85 -6.47 1.25 -4.49
CA LEU A 85 -7.92 1.16 -4.52
C LEU A 85 -8.47 2.56 -4.28
N ASN A 86 -9.26 3.07 -5.22
CA ASN A 86 -9.88 4.38 -5.07
C ASN A 86 -10.93 4.33 -3.98
N ALA A 87 -11.00 5.39 -3.20
CA ALA A 87 -12.04 5.56 -2.19
C ALA A 87 -12.81 6.84 -2.52
N GLU A 88 -14.04 6.91 -2.05
CA GLU A 88 -14.85 8.09 -2.33
C GLU A 88 -14.33 9.30 -1.58
N THR A 89 -13.83 9.08 -0.38
CA THR A 89 -13.34 10.14 0.47
C THR A 89 -12.09 9.69 1.22
N LYS A 90 -11.37 10.66 1.75
CA LYS A 90 -10.22 10.35 2.58
C LYS A 90 -10.63 9.58 3.84
N LEU A 91 -11.79 9.89 4.39
CA LEU A 91 -12.27 9.19 5.58
C LEU A 91 -12.47 7.71 5.32
N LYS A 92 -13.05 7.36 4.18
CA LYS A 92 -13.20 5.96 3.79
C LYS A 92 -11.84 5.31 3.58
N ALA A 93 -10.90 6.01 2.96
CA ALA A 93 -9.57 5.50 2.75
C ALA A 93 -8.90 5.16 4.08
N VAL A 94 -9.03 6.04 5.07
CA VAL A 94 -8.44 5.80 6.39
C VAL A 94 -9.03 4.56 7.03
N LYS A 95 -10.34 4.37 6.92
CA LYS A 95 -10.99 3.20 7.51
C LYS A 95 -10.51 1.90 6.85
N ILE A 96 -10.40 1.90 5.54
CA ILE A 96 -9.92 0.72 4.81
C ILE A 96 -8.48 0.44 5.18
N GLN A 97 -7.65 1.48 5.23
CA GLN A 97 -6.25 1.32 5.60
C GLN A 97 -6.11 0.67 6.98
N LYS A 98 -6.85 1.16 7.96
CA LYS A 98 -6.76 0.60 9.31
C LYS A 98 -7.16 -0.86 9.34
N TYR A 99 -8.21 -1.21 8.62
CA TYR A 99 -8.66 -2.58 8.54
C TYR A 99 -7.59 -3.47 7.90
N TRP A 100 -7.02 -3.03 6.77
CA TRP A 100 -5.99 -3.81 6.07
C TRP A 100 -4.74 -3.98 6.92
N ILE A 101 -4.32 -2.94 7.62
CA ILE A 101 -3.13 -3.03 8.47
C ILE A 101 -3.36 -4.08 9.55
N ARG A 102 -4.53 -4.09 10.15
CA ARG A 102 -4.85 -5.06 11.20
C ARG A 102 -4.87 -6.48 10.67
N VAL A 103 -5.43 -6.67 9.49
CA VAL A 103 -5.59 -8.02 8.91
C VAL A 103 -4.28 -8.54 8.34
N PHE A 104 -3.57 -7.72 7.59
CA PHE A 104 -2.39 -8.16 6.84
C PHE A 104 -1.08 -7.93 7.56
N GLN A 105 -1.05 -7.02 8.51
CA GLN A 105 0.14 -6.70 9.32
C GLN A 105 1.39 -6.51 8.46
N PRO A 106 1.39 -5.48 7.60
CA PRO A 106 2.53 -5.26 6.71
C PRO A 106 3.80 -4.96 7.50
N ILE A 107 4.92 -5.26 6.89
CA ILE A 107 6.21 -5.26 7.58
C ILE A 107 6.51 -3.93 8.26
N THR A 108 6.34 -2.82 7.55
CA THR A 108 6.79 -1.53 8.07
C THR A 108 5.73 -0.79 8.88
N ASN A 109 4.45 -1.10 8.66
CA ASN A 109 3.38 -0.41 9.39
C ASN A 109 3.37 -0.76 10.86
N ASN A 110 3.62 -2.02 11.19
CA ASN A 110 3.61 -2.46 12.58
C ASN A 110 4.66 -1.72 13.40
N ILE A 111 5.82 -1.54 12.84
CA ILE A 111 6.89 -0.82 13.53
C ILE A 111 6.51 0.63 13.73
N LYS A 112 5.93 1.24 12.72
CA LYS A 112 5.48 2.63 12.80
C LYS A 112 4.44 2.80 13.89
N TYR A 113 3.48 1.89 13.96
CA TYR A 113 2.44 1.96 14.99
C TYR A 113 3.01 1.84 16.38
N ASN A 114 3.92 0.91 16.58
CA ASN A 114 4.54 0.75 17.88
C ASN A 114 5.28 2.01 18.30
N LYS A 115 5.95 2.63 17.35
CA LYS A 115 6.65 3.86 17.60
C LYS A 115 5.72 5.00 17.97
N ASP A 116 4.61 5.09 17.27
CA ASP A 116 3.63 6.16 17.51
C ASP A 116 2.98 6.04 18.88
N ARG A 117 2.89 4.83 19.39
CA ARG A 117 2.28 4.61 20.69
C ARG A 117 3.21 4.89 21.85
N SER A 118 4.47 4.83 21.58
CA SER A 118 5.41 5.11 22.65
C SER A 118 5.66 6.59 22.76
#